data_d8c2bf8685fc80f4e0c9162c4232e248
#
_entry.id   d8c2bf8685fc80f4e0c9162c4232e248
#
_cell.length_a   1.000
_cell.length_b   1.000
_cell.length_c   1.000
_cell.angle_alpha   90.00
_cell.angle_beta   90.00
_cell.angle_gamma   90.00
#
_symmetry.space_group_name_H-M   'P 1'
#
loop_
_entity.id
_entity.type
_entity.pdbx_description
1 polymer ?
#
loop_
_entity_poly.entity_id
_entity_poly.type
_entity_poly.pdbx_seq_one_letter_code
_entity_poly.pdbx_strand_id
1 'polypeptide(L)'
;KKKKDYKKHLAENVLPNLFAEVGLSELKLADGRHLKVTNYYGASIKDTKKEAAFTWLRDNGFGDLIKNQVSCSFGRNEDEKAKSLIDTLNDQGYQSMQREWVEPSTLRAFIREQHEAGKELPMDLLGAFVGQKTTIKD
;
A
#
# COMPACT_ATOMS: atom_id res chain seq x y z
N LYS A 1 -22.08 -4.97 3.16
CA LYS A 1 -21.15 -5.15 4.31
C LYS A 1 -21.66 -6.20 5.30
N LYS A 2 -22.85 -6.05 5.90
CA LYS A 2 -23.44 -7.01 6.86
C LYS A 2 -23.48 -8.47 6.36
N LYS A 3 -23.84 -8.69 5.08
CA LYS A 3 -23.94 -10.05 4.50
C LYS A 3 -22.57 -10.74 4.37
N LYS A 4 -21.52 -9.97 4.12
CA LYS A 4 -20.14 -10.45 4.04
C LYS A 4 -19.60 -10.84 5.44
N ASP A 5 -19.91 -10.00 6.43
CA ASP A 5 -19.49 -10.23 7.81
C ASP A 5 -20.19 -11.46 8.41
N TYR A 6 -21.49 -11.67 8.09
CA TYR A 6 -22.23 -12.86 8.51
C TYR A 6 -21.66 -14.15 7.90
N LYS A 7 -21.36 -14.16 6.59
CA LYS A 7 -20.73 -15.31 5.94
C LYS A 7 -19.37 -15.64 6.55
N LYS A 8 -18.58 -14.63 6.85
CA LYS A 8 -17.28 -14.80 7.51
C LYS A 8 -17.44 -15.42 8.90
N HIS A 9 -18.37 -14.90 9.68
CA HIS A 9 -18.65 -15.42 11.02
C HIS A 9 -19.09 -16.90 10.98
N LEU A 10 -19.96 -17.29 10.05
CA LEU A 10 -20.35 -18.68 9.87
C LEU A 10 -19.15 -19.58 9.53
N ALA A 11 -18.33 -19.16 8.58
CA ALA A 11 -17.20 -19.94 8.07
C ALA A 11 -16.06 -20.08 9.09
N GLU A 12 -15.80 -19.05 9.87
CA GLU A 12 -14.63 -19.00 10.76
C GLU A 12 -14.94 -19.38 12.22
N ASN A 13 -16.20 -19.27 12.64
CA ASN A 13 -16.58 -19.53 14.03
C ASN A 13 -17.65 -20.62 14.18
N VAL A 14 -18.83 -20.40 13.59
CA VAL A 14 -19.99 -21.29 13.84
C VAL A 14 -19.76 -22.70 13.29
N LEU A 15 -19.43 -22.82 12.01
CA LEU A 15 -19.22 -24.12 11.37
C LEU A 15 -18.03 -24.91 11.92
N PRO A 16 -16.84 -24.31 12.12
CA PRO A 16 -15.74 -25.03 12.74
C PRO A 16 -16.07 -25.58 14.16
N ASN A 17 -16.77 -24.80 14.97
CA ASN A 17 -17.17 -25.21 16.30
C ASN A 17 -18.16 -26.38 16.25
N LEU A 18 -19.18 -26.36 15.37
CA LEU A 18 -20.11 -27.42 15.17
C LEU A 18 -19.42 -28.70 14.67
N PHE A 19 -18.47 -28.59 13.73
CA PHE A 19 -17.68 -29.72 13.26
C PHE A 19 -16.83 -30.34 14.39
N ALA A 20 -16.24 -29.50 15.25
CA ALA A 20 -15.48 -29.97 16.41
C ALA A 20 -16.33 -30.72 17.40
N GLU A 21 -17.56 -30.25 17.70
CA GLU A 21 -18.50 -30.92 18.62
C GLU A 21 -18.89 -32.30 18.15
N VAL A 22 -19.03 -32.54 16.85
CA VAL A 22 -19.40 -33.83 16.28
C VAL A 22 -18.18 -34.68 15.86
N GLY A 23 -16.96 -34.14 16.02
CA GLY A 23 -15.72 -34.87 15.68
C GLY A 23 -15.49 -35.03 14.17
N LEU A 24 -16.10 -34.20 13.33
CA LEU A 24 -15.97 -34.24 11.89
C LEU A 24 -15.06 -33.12 11.39
N SER A 25 -14.31 -33.34 10.30
CA SER A 25 -13.54 -32.36 9.59
C SER A 25 -14.05 -32.06 8.18
N GLU A 26 -14.91 -32.93 7.66
CA GLU A 26 -15.50 -32.86 6.34
C GLU A 26 -16.93 -33.39 6.32
N LEU A 27 -17.81 -32.78 5.53
CA LEU A 27 -19.19 -33.21 5.33
C LEU A 27 -19.58 -33.05 3.86
N LYS A 28 -20.14 -34.08 3.27
CA LYS A 28 -20.74 -34.04 1.94
C LYS A 28 -22.20 -33.61 2.04
N LEU A 29 -22.58 -32.59 1.28
CA LEU A 29 -23.97 -32.14 1.18
C LEU A 29 -24.76 -33.00 0.19
N ALA A 30 -26.09 -32.98 0.32
CA ALA A 30 -26.98 -33.72 -0.56
C ALA A 30 -26.86 -33.32 -2.05
N ASP A 31 -26.47 -32.08 -2.34
CA ASP A 31 -26.24 -31.55 -3.69
C ASP A 31 -24.86 -31.89 -4.26
N GLY A 32 -24.05 -32.69 -3.57
CA GLY A 32 -22.73 -33.14 -3.99
C GLY A 32 -21.58 -32.20 -3.57
N ARG A 33 -21.87 -31.03 -2.98
CA ARG A 33 -20.84 -30.15 -2.44
C ARG A 33 -20.25 -30.69 -1.14
N HIS A 34 -19.02 -30.28 -0.87
CA HIS A 34 -18.31 -30.64 0.36
C HIS A 34 -18.11 -29.42 1.25
N LEU A 35 -18.37 -29.58 2.54
CA LEU A 35 -17.93 -28.69 3.59
C LEU A 35 -16.69 -29.30 4.24
N LYS A 36 -15.62 -28.53 4.31
CA LYS A 36 -14.36 -28.98 4.93
C LYS A 36 -13.84 -27.90 5.87
N VAL A 37 -13.47 -28.32 7.07
CA VAL A 37 -12.78 -27.46 8.03
C VAL A 37 -11.28 -27.56 7.75
N THR A 38 -10.66 -26.44 7.43
CA THR A 38 -9.21 -26.32 7.22
C THR A 38 -8.67 -25.21 8.09
N ASN A 39 -7.42 -25.37 8.51
CA ASN A 39 -6.73 -24.28 9.18
C ASN A 39 -6.46 -23.13 8.20
N TYR A 40 -6.63 -21.91 8.65
CA TYR A 40 -6.12 -20.73 7.96
C TYR A 40 -5.21 -19.95 8.91
N TYR A 41 -4.27 -19.20 8.32
CA TYR A 41 -3.24 -18.52 9.08
C TYR A 41 -3.24 -17.05 8.75
N GLY A 42 -3.09 -16.23 9.76
CA GLY A 42 -2.90 -14.80 9.61
C GLY A 42 -1.72 -14.36 10.47
N ALA A 43 -0.92 -13.47 9.94
CA ALA A 43 0.19 -12.87 10.67
C ALA A 43 0.43 -11.43 10.19
N SER A 44 0.67 -10.55 11.14
CA SER A 44 1.07 -9.17 10.88
C SER A 44 1.86 -8.67 12.09
N ILE A 45 3.07 -8.23 11.84
CA ILE A 45 3.94 -7.68 12.87
C ILE A 45 3.52 -6.23 13.13
N LYS A 46 3.09 -5.93 14.34
CA LYS A 46 2.77 -4.56 14.77
C LYS A 46 4.07 -3.74 14.93
N ASP A 47 4.00 -2.46 14.63
CA ASP A 47 5.16 -1.56 14.72
C ASP A 47 5.80 -1.58 16.10
N THR A 48 5.01 -1.64 17.17
CA THR A 48 5.49 -1.72 18.55
C THR A 48 6.29 -2.98 18.88
N LYS A 49 6.14 -4.04 18.07
CA LYS A 49 6.83 -5.35 18.25
C LYS A 49 7.83 -5.66 17.14
N LYS A 50 7.99 -4.75 16.21
CA LYS A 50 8.79 -4.95 14.99
C LYS A 50 10.24 -5.30 15.31
N GLU A 51 10.89 -4.55 16.18
CA GLU A 51 12.29 -4.76 16.57
C GLU A 51 12.51 -6.15 17.20
N ALA A 52 11.69 -6.50 18.18
CA ALA A 52 11.76 -7.80 18.84
C ALA A 52 11.48 -8.96 17.88
N ALA A 53 10.49 -8.80 17.00
CA ALA A 53 10.15 -9.81 15.99
C ALA A 53 11.27 -10.01 14.97
N PHE A 54 11.90 -8.94 14.51
CA PHE A 54 13.01 -9.01 13.57
C PHE A 54 14.27 -9.61 14.19
N THR A 55 14.55 -9.28 15.44
CA THR A 55 15.63 -9.90 16.20
C THR A 55 15.39 -11.40 16.32
N TRP A 56 14.18 -11.80 16.69
CA TRP A 56 13.82 -13.21 16.79
C TRP A 56 13.99 -13.95 15.45
N LEU A 57 13.51 -13.36 14.35
CA LEU A 57 13.66 -13.94 13.00
C LEU A 57 15.14 -14.15 12.64
N ARG A 58 16.00 -13.16 12.91
CA ARG A 58 17.44 -13.27 12.62
C ARG A 58 18.12 -14.34 13.47
N ASP A 59 17.82 -14.36 14.76
CA ASP A 59 18.43 -15.30 15.71
C ASP A 59 18.02 -16.76 15.44
N ASN A 60 16.87 -16.96 14.84
CA ASN A 60 16.36 -18.29 14.51
C ASN A 60 16.57 -18.72 13.04
N GLY A 61 17.38 -17.97 12.28
CA GLY A 61 17.73 -18.33 10.91
C GLY A 61 16.68 -17.97 9.84
N PHE A 62 15.74 -17.09 10.17
CA PHE A 62 14.68 -16.61 9.27
C PHE A 62 14.88 -15.16 8.83
N GLY A 63 16.09 -14.65 8.93
CA GLY A 63 16.41 -13.26 8.58
C GLY A 63 16.18 -12.91 7.10
N ASP A 64 16.21 -13.89 6.21
CA ASP A 64 15.93 -13.75 4.79
C ASP A 64 14.46 -13.38 4.46
N LEU A 65 13.55 -13.55 5.41
CA LEU A 65 12.19 -13.05 5.30
C LEU A 65 12.09 -11.52 5.41
N ILE A 66 13.11 -10.89 5.99
CA ILE A 66 13.14 -9.44 6.24
C ILE A 66 13.62 -8.73 4.98
N LYS A 67 12.73 -7.93 4.39
CA LYS A 67 13.07 -7.06 3.26
C LYS A 67 13.48 -5.69 3.76
N ASN A 68 14.50 -5.13 3.16
CA ASN A 68 14.97 -3.78 3.43
C ASN A 68 14.85 -2.90 2.18
N GLN A 69 14.40 -1.70 2.40
CA GLN A 69 14.40 -0.65 1.40
C GLN A 69 14.97 0.61 2.03
N VAL A 70 15.92 1.22 1.35
CA VAL A 70 16.49 2.51 1.73
C VAL A 70 16.03 3.55 0.72
N SER A 71 15.50 4.65 1.19
CA SER A 71 15.07 5.77 0.35
C SER A 71 15.76 7.06 0.76
N CYS A 72 16.15 7.86 -0.22
CA CYS A 72 16.68 9.20 -0.04
C CYS A 72 15.73 10.19 -0.68
N SER A 73 15.48 11.30 -0.01
CA SER A 73 14.64 12.38 -0.54
C SER A 73 15.52 13.58 -0.90
N PHE A 74 15.19 14.23 -2.00
CA PHE A 74 15.89 15.39 -2.48
C PHE A 74 14.94 16.58 -2.55
N GLY A 75 15.45 17.76 -2.23
CA GLY A 75 14.69 19.00 -2.26
C GLY A 75 14.67 19.64 -3.65
N ARG A 76 14.21 20.89 -3.68
CA ARG A 76 14.18 21.68 -4.90
C ARG A 76 15.60 21.91 -5.43
N ASN A 77 15.75 21.83 -6.75
CA ASN A 77 17.04 22.04 -7.45
C ASN A 77 18.16 21.05 -7.06
N GLU A 78 17.78 19.86 -6.58
CA GLU A 78 18.72 18.79 -6.23
C GLU A 78 18.67 17.60 -7.21
N ASP A 79 18.12 17.80 -8.40
CA ASP A 79 17.97 16.73 -9.42
C ASP A 79 19.32 16.11 -9.81
N GLU A 80 20.36 16.92 -9.94
CA GLU A 80 21.71 16.46 -10.27
C GLU A 80 22.30 15.59 -9.14
N LYS A 81 21.99 15.91 -7.88
CA LYS A 81 22.41 15.07 -6.75
C LYS A 81 21.69 13.72 -6.77
N ALA A 82 20.40 13.71 -7.06
CA ALA A 82 19.62 12.48 -7.16
C ALA A 82 20.15 11.60 -8.29
N LYS A 83 20.42 12.17 -9.46
CA LYS A 83 21.01 11.48 -10.60
C LYS A 83 22.39 10.90 -10.27
N SER A 84 23.25 11.69 -9.66
CA SER A 84 24.58 11.27 -9.24
C SER A 84 24.54 10.10 -8.25
N LEU A 85 23.59 10.12 -7.30
CA LEU A 85 23.41 9.02 -6.38
C LEU A 85 22.96 7.73 -7.09
N ILE A 86 21.99 7.84 -8.01
CA ILE A 86 21.52 6.70 -8.82
C ILE A 86 22.67 6.09 -9.62
N ASP A 87 23.46 6.91 -10.29
CA ASP A 87 24.61 6.44 -11.07
C ASP A 87 25.64 5.71 -10.17
N THR A 88 25.94 6.29 -9.01
CA THR A 88 26.83 5.68 -8.02
C THR A 88 26.33 4.33 -7.51
N LEU A 89 25.04 4.24 -7.20
CA LEU A 89 24.43 3.00 -6.71
C LEU A 89 24.43 1.92 -7.81
N ASN A 90 24.11 2.29 -9.04
CA ASN A 90 24.14 1.37 -10.18
C ASN A 90 25.56 0.86 -10.46
N ASP A 91 26.57 1.73 -10.38
CA ASP A 91 27.98 1.37 -10.53
C ASP A 91 28.46 0.39 -9.44
N GLN A 92 27.87 0.50 -8.25
CA GLN A 92 28.13 -0.43 -7.14
C GLN A 92 27.28 -1.72 -7.19
N GLY A 93 26.45 -1.89 -8.21
CA GLY A 93 25.65 -3.09 -8.41
C GLY A 93 24.33 -3.11 -7.64
N TYR A 94 23.90 -1.99 -7.05
CA TYR A 94 22.59 -1.89 -6.41
C TYR A 94 21.49 -1.64 -7.45
N GLN A 95 20.37 -2.34 -7.28
CA GLN A 95 19.16 -2.02 -8.06
C GLN A 95 18.47 -0.81 -7.42
N SER A 96 18.61 0.34 -8.04
CA SER A 96 18.04 1.58 -7.57
C SER A 96 16.91 2.05 -8.47
N MET A 97 15.90 2.67 -7.87
CA MET A 97 14.79 3.28 -8.59
C MET A 97 14.72 4.77 -8.28
N GLN A 98 14.49 5.56 -9.31
CA GLN A 98 14.22 6.98 -9.19
C GLN A 98 12.72 7.23 -9.43
N ARG A 99 12.14 8.08 -8.61
CA ARG A 99 10.80 8.60 -8.80
C ARG A 99 10.85 10.13 -8.80
N GLU A 100 10.36 10.70 -9.87
CA GLU A 100 10.18 12.15 -9.98
C GLU A 100 8.69 12.46 -9.97
N TRP A 101 8.29 13.44 -9.21
CA TRP A 101 6.89 13.88 -9.20
C TRP A 101 6.76 15.33 -8.76
N VAL A 102 5.65 15.90 -9.10
CA VAL A 102 5.20 17.17 -8.56
C VAL A 102 3.96 16.91 -7.70
N GLU A 103 3.95 17.43 -6.49
CA GLU A 103 2.77 17.31 -5.63
C GLU A 103 1.56 18.01 -6.28
N PRO A 104 0.39 17.36 -6.36
CA PRO A 104 -0.79 17.94 -7.00
C PRO A 104 -1.19 19.30 -6.43
N SER A 105 -1.04 19.50 -5.13
CA SER A 105 -1.32 20.80 -4.48
C SER A 105 -0.35 21.89 -4.95
N THR A 106 0.92 21.56 -5.08
CA THR A 106 1.96 22.47 -5.57
C THR A 106 1.71 22.84 -7.03
N LEU A 107 1.36 21.85 -7.85
CA LEU A 107 1.05 22.08 -9.26
C LEU A 107 -0.18 22.99 -9.42
N ARG A 108 -1.24 22.73 -8.65
CA ARG A 108 -2.44 23.60 -8.67
C ARG A 108 -2.14 25.03 -8.26
N ALA A 109 -1.34 25.23 -7.23
CA ALA A 109 -0.91 26.57 -6.81
C ALA A 109 -0.12 27.27 -7.91
N PHE A 110 0.82 26.58 -8.54
CA PHE A 110 1.59 27.07 -9.67
C PHE A 110 0.69 27.49 -10.84
N ILE A 111 -0.25 26.64 -11.26
CA ILE A 111 -1.19 26.93 -12.34
C ILE A 111 -2.01 28.19 -12.00
N ARG A 112 -2.54 28.28 -10.79
CA ARG A 112 -3.30 29.45 -10.33
C ARG A 112 -2.47 30.73 -10.43
N GLU A 113 -1.28 30.71 -9.87
CA GLU A 113 -0.39 31.90 -9.83
C GLU A 113 -0.01 32.36 -11.24
N GLN A 114 0.34 31.45 -12.13
CA GLN A 114 0.72 31.80 -13.50
C GLN A 114 -0.48 32.24 -14.33
N HIS A 115 -1.65 31.61 -14.13
CA HIS A 115 -2.88 32.03 -14.79
C HIS A 115 -3.32 33.45 -14.37
N GLU A 116 -3.32 33.74 -13.07
CA GLU A 116 -3.64 35.05 -12.52
C GLU A 116 -2.64 36.13 -13.00
N ALA A 117 -1.40 35.77 -13.25
CA ALA A 117 -0.39 36.62 -13.84
C ALA A 117 -0.53 36.82 -15.36
N GLY A 118 -1.53 36.21 -16.00
CA GLY A 118 -1.80 36.31 -17.43
C GLY A 118 -0.82 35.55 -18.32
N LYS A 119 -0.09 34.59 -17.77
CA LYS A 119 0.87 33.78 -18.53
C LYS A 119 0.19 32.60 -19.21
N GLU A 120 0.60 32.35 -20.44
CA GLU A 120 0.18 31.13 -21.14
C GLU A 120 0.91 29.90 -20.58
N LEU A 121 0.16 28.84 -20.41
CA LEU A 121 0.66 27.57 -19.89
C LEU A 121 0.27 26.43 -20.83
N PRO A 122 1.10 25.39 -20.96
CA PRO A 122 0.76 24.19 -21.71
C PRO A 122 -0.22 23.34 -20.91
N MET A 123 -1.49 23.76 -20.86
CA MET A 123 -2.52 23.18 -19.98
C MET A 123 -2.71 21.68 -20.19
N ASP A 124 -2.74 21.22 -21.46
CA ASP A 124 -2.88 19.79 -21.77
C ASP A 124 -1.69 18.98 -21.25
N LEU A 125 -0.50 19.50 -21.41
CA LEU A 125 0.73 18.84 -20.96
C LEU A 125 0.78 18.71 -19.43
N LEU A 126 0.27 19.71 -18.72
CA LEU A 126 0.22 19.74 -17.26
C LEU A 126 -1.04 19.07 -16.69
N GLY A 127 -1.94 18.62 -17.55
CA GLY A 127 -3.22 18.07 -17.14
C GLY A 127 -4.07 19.07 -16.35
N ALA A 128 -3.95 20.34 -16.69
CA ALA A 128 -4.53 21.45 -15.95
C ALA A 128 -5.78 22.00 -16.63
N PHE A 129 -6.68 22.53 -15.83
CA PHE A 129 -7.85 23.27 -16.29
C PHE A 129 -8.19 24.41 -15.30
N VAL A 130 -8.89 25.41 -15.80
CA VAL A 130 -9.45 26.49 -14.98
C VAL A 130 -10.97 26.39 -15.05
N GLY A 131 -11.57 26.13 -13.91
CA GLY A 131 -13.03 26.07 -13.78
C GLY A 131 -13.60 27.24 -12.97
N GLN A 132 -14.86 27.48 -13.13
CA GLN A 132 -15.61 28.44 -12.33
C GLN A 132 -16.64 27.72 -11.47
N LYS A 133 -16.82 28.19 -10.27
CA LYS A 133 -17.87 27.70 -9.38
C LYS A 133 -18.63 28.86 -8.76
N THR A 134 -19.91 28.69 -8.56
CA THR A 134 -20.75 29.65 -7.86
C THR A 134 -20.85 29.27 -6.40
N THR A 135 -20.64 30.22 -5.52
CA THR A 135 -20.82 30.05 -4.08
C THR A 135 -21.84 31.04 -3.58
N ILE A 136 -22.70 30.61 -2.63
CA ILE A 136 -23.62 31.48 -1.93
C ILE A 136 -22.89 32.03 -0.71
N LYS A 137 -22.88 33.35 -0.57
CA LYS A 137 -22.38 34.03 0.62
C LYS A 137 -23.55 34.53 1.46
N ASP A 138 -23.50 34.29 2.74
CA ASP A 138 -24.43 34.84 3.73
C ASP A 138 -24.12 36.31 4.03
#